data_f78ad037f609f7ea125b5436dae34d9e
#
_entry.id   f78ad037f609f7ea125b5436dae34d9e
#
_cell.length_a   1.000
_cell.length_b   1.000
_cell.length_c   1.000
_cell.angle_alpha   90.00
_cell.angle_beta   90.00
_cell.angle_gamma   90.00
#
_symmetry.space_group_name_H-M   'P 1'
#
loop_
_entity.id
_entity.type
_entity.pdbx_description
1 polymer ?
#
loop_
_entity_poly.entity_id
_entity_poly.type
_entity_poly.pdbx_seq_one_letter_code
_entity_poly.pdbx_strand_id
1 'polypeptide(L)'
;MIITHESEQNMVALDNNQDTTIENEYRKSKIKSRIAWTIAFIFALIQLVLTLTPFFFMLINSFRKQFDMLQQGVFHLPDPWYFMNYVEVVTHGFFGFFFRSVVVVGVSLVLMLIISAFAAYPLARMNFKLNPFIYATIVAMMSVPMHVTLIPIFKLTTNIGIYDSLKALIGPYVAFALPMSVFILTAFMKTIPKEIEESAEIDGCNRYQNFFRMILPLSKSGLSTLAIYNGVAMWNEFAFANTLIITPEKKTLPLALGQFKGEHSLDIPIILAVLTLSVLPMISLFIIFQDKLVKGMMAGAVKG
;
A
#
# COMPACT_ATOMS: atom_id res chain seq x y z
N MET A 1 -33.88 -20.08 -68.82
CA MET A 1 -33.51 -21.13 -67.82
C MET A 1 -31.99 -21.30 -67.63
N ILE A 2 -31.13 -20.57 -68.36
CA ILE A 2 -29.64 -20.64 -68.20
C ILE A 2 -29.11 -19.53 -67.35
N ILE A 3 -29.81 -18.39 -67.23
CA ILE A 3 -29.34 -17.18 -66.39
C ILE A 3 -29.46 -17.37 -64.89
N THR A 4 -30.31 -18.30 -64.41
CA THR A 4 -30.53 -18.57 -62.98
C THR A 4 -29.42 -19.42 -62.35
N HIS A 5 -28.73 -20.28 -63.10
CA HIS A 5 -27.73 -21.21 -62.62
C HIS A 5 -26.39 -20.47 -62.40
N GLU A 6 -26.06 -19.47 -63.22
CA GLU A 6 -24.84 -18.68 -63.11
C GLU A 6 -24.89 -17.66 -61.91
N SER A 7 -26.08 -17.14 -61.61
CA SER A 7 -26.30 -16.25 -60.46
C SER A 7 -26.28 -17.01 -59.13
N GLU A 8 -26.74 -18.24 -59.06
CA GLU A 8 -26.62 -19.08 -57.85
C GLU A 8 -25.17 -19.52 -57.58
N GLN A 9 -24.43 -19.89 -58.65
CA GLN A 9 -23.00 -20.22 -58.49
C GLN A 9 -22.16 -19.04 -58.05
N ASN A 10 -22.45 -17.82 -58.54
CA ASN A 10 -21.77 -16.60 -58.12
C ASN A 10 -22.12 -16.20 -56.68
N MET A 11 -23.36 -16.40 -56.20
CA MET A 11 -23.74 -16.16 -54.80
C MET A 11 -23.04 -17.15 -53.85
N VAL A 12 -22.98 -18.42 -54.18
CA VAL A 12 -22.28 -19.45 -53.38
C VAL A 12 -20.77 -19.19 -53.35
N ALA A 13 -20.17 -18.70 -54.44
CA ALA A 13 -18.75 -18.33 -54.50
C ALA A 13 -18.43 -17.06 -53.68
N LEU A 14 -19.35 -16.08 -53.62
CA LEU A 14 -19.23 -14.90 -52.80
C LEU A 14 -19.37 -15.21 -51.30
N ASP A 15 -20.28 -16.09 -50.94
CA ASP A 15 -20.52 -16.53 -49.55
C ASP A 15 -19.30 -17.31 -49.02
N ASN A 16 -18.76 -18.26 -49.78
CA ASN A 16 -17.54 -18.99 -49.46
C ASN A 16 -16.31 -18.09 -49.35
N ASN A 17 -16.21 -17.00 -50.13
CA ASN A 17 -15.12 -16.05 -50.05
C ASN A 17 -15.23 -15.14 -48.83
N GLN A 18 -16.43 -14.77 -48.37
CA GLN A 18 -16.67 -14.03 -47.15
C GLN A 18 -16.35 -14.89 -45.92
N ASP A 19 -16.77 -16.14 -45.87
CA ASP A 19 -16.50 -17.07 -44.77
C ASP A 19 -14.98 -17.31 -44.61
N THR A 20 -14.25 -17.52 -45.72
CA THR A 20 -12.78 -17.69 -45.66
C THR A 20 -12.05 -16.41 -45.22
N THR A 21 -12.57 -15.23 -45.53
CA THR A 21 -12.02 -13.95 -45.14
C THR A 21 -12.22 -13.72 -43.64
N ILE A 22 -13.43 -13.99 -43.13
CA ILE A 22 -13.76 -13.89 -41.69
C ILE A 22 -12.92 -14.86 -40.86
N GLU A 23 -12.77 -16.11 -41.32
CA GLU A 23 -11.98 -17.13 -40.65
C GLU A 23 -10.48 -16.75 -40.61
N ASN A 24 -9.95 -16.18 -41.68
CA ASN A 24 -8.58 -15.69 -41.74
C ASN A 24 -8.34 -14.49 -40.83
N GLU A 25 -9.28 -13.55 -40.75
CA GLU A 25 -9.20 -12.42 -39.82
C GLU A 25 -9.28 -12.88 -38.36
N TYR A 26 -10.18 -13.79 -38.04
CA TYR A 26 -10.28 -14.39 -36.70
C TYR A 26 -8.99 -15.14 -36.35
N ARG A 27 -8.39 -15.89 -37.23
CA ARG A 27 -7.13 -16.61 -37.05
C ARG A 27 -5.96 -15.65 -36.83
N LYS A 28 -5.86 -14.56 -37.60
CA LYS A 28 -4.87 -13.49 -37.43
C LYS A 28 -5.05 -12.77 -36.12
N SER A 29 -6.27 -12.45 -35.72
CA SER A 29 -6.57 -11.81 -34.42
C SER A 29 -6.16 -12.72 -33.25
N LYS A 30 -6.45 -14.04 -33.34
CA LYS A 30 -6.05 -15.01 -32.31
C LYS A 30 -4.54 -15.19 -32.22
N ILE A 31 -3.82 -15.14 -33.34
CA ILE A 31 -2.34 -15.19 -33.36
C ILE A 31 -1.76 -13.91 -32.76
N LYS A 32 -2.26 -12.73 -33.14
CA LYS A 32 -1.82 -11.45 -32.56
C LYS A 32 -2.06 -11.42 -31.05
N SER A 33 -3.21 -11.88 -30.58
CA SER A 33 -3.52 -11.98 -29.16
C SER A 33 -2.54 -12.93 -28.44
N ARG A 34 -2.24 -14.09 -28.99
CA ARG A 34 -1.26 -15.03 -28.38
C ARG A 34 0.14 -14.43 -28.30
N ILE A 35 0.61 -13.76 -29.37
CA ILE A 35 1.90 -13.09 -29.38
C ILE A 35 1.95 -11.99 -28.31
N ALA A 36 0.91 -11.15 -28.23
CA ALA A 36 0.81 -10.10 -27.21
C ALA A 36 0.85 -10.67 -25.78
N TRP A 37 0.12 -11.76 -25.53
CA TRP A 37 0.14 -12.46 -24.24
C TRP A 37 1.51 -13.05 -23.92
N THR A 38 2.19 -13.65 -24.92
CA THR A 38 3.55 -14.19 -24.72
C THR A 38 4.55 -13.10 -24.40
N ILE A 39 4.49 -11.96 -25.10
CA ILE A 39 5.35 -10.80 -24.82
C ILE A 39 5.07 -10.25 -23.41
N ALA A 40 3.80 -10.07 -23.06
CA ALA A 40 3.39 -9.62 -21.73
C ALA A 40 3.87 -10.57 -20.62
N PHE A 41 3.78 -11.89 -20.86
CA PHE A 41 4.27 -12.91 -19.91
C PHE A 41 5.78 -12.86 -19.73
N ILE A 42 6.55 -12.75 -20.83
CA ILE A 42 8.02 -12.60 -20.77
C ILE A 42 8.40 -11.33 -20.00
N PHE A 43 7.73 -10.22 -20.29
CA PHE A 43 7.95 -8.96 -19.57
C PHE A 43 7.64 -9.11 -18.08
N ALA A 44 6.52 -9.73 -17.73
CA ALA A 44 6.14 -10.00 -16.34
C ALA A 44 7.16 -10.91 -15.63
N LEU A 45 7.71 -11.91 -16.33
CA LEU A 45 8.74 -12.80 -15.78
C LEU A 45 10.05 -12.03 -15.52
N ILE A 46 10.48 -11.20 -16.45
CA ILE A 46 11.67 -10.34 -16.27
C ILE A 46 11.46 -9.41 -15.07
N GLN A 47 10.30 -8.77 -15.00
CA GLN A 47 9.95 -7.88 -13.89
C GLN A 47 9.94 -8.63 -12.54
N LEU A 48 9.40 -9.85 -12.52
CA LEU A 48 9.40 -10.70 -11.33
C LEU A 48 10.82 -11.01 -10.86
N VAL A 49 11.72 -11.43 -11.77
CA VAL A 49 13.13 -11.73 -11.44
C VAL A 49 13.83 -10.49 -10.91
N LEU A 50 13.68 -9.33 -11.59
CA LEU A 50 14.29 -8.06 -11.14
C LEU A 50 13.78 -7.65 -9.75
N THR A 51 12.49 -7.83 -9.48
CA THR A 51 11.89 -7.48 -8.20
C THR A 51 12.31 -8.44 -7.08
N LEU A 52 12.40 -9.74 -7.35
CA LEU A 52 12.76 -10.73 -6.34
C LEU A 52 14.27 -10.78 -6.04
N THR A 53 15.11 -10.36 -6.97
CA THR A 53 16.57 -10.40 -6.80
C THR A 53 17.06 -9.72 -5.52
N PRO A 54 16.66 -8.47 -5.18
CA PRO A 54 17.11 -7.83 -3.95
C PRO A 54 16.60 -8.55 -2.68
N PHE A 55 15.41 -9.13 -2.70
CA PHE A 55 14.90 -9.90 -1.55
C PHE A 55 15.67 -11.22 -1.39
N PHE A 56 15.97 -11.89 -2.49
CA PHE A 56 16.78 -13.10 -2.49
C PHE A 56 18.21 -12.83 -2.02
N PHE A 57 18.82 -11.74 -2.51
CA PHE A 57 20.11 -11.25 -2.04
C PHE A 57 20.10 -11.01 -0.52
N MET A 58 19.11 -10.28 -0.03
CA MET A 58 18.94 -9.96 1.39
C MET A 58 18.82 -11.24 2.23
N LEU A 59 17.94 -12.15 1.82
CA LEU A 59 17.66 -13.39 2.54
C LEU A 59 18.89 -14.30 2.60
N ILE A 60 19.56 -14.55 1.47
CA ILE A 60 20.74 -15.43 1.42
C ILE A 60 21.87 -14.87 2.28
N ASN A 61 22.21 -13.60 2.08
CA ASN A 61 23.36 -13.02 2.76
C ASN A 61 23.12 -12.76 4.25
N SER A 62 21.86 -12.71 4.72
CA SER A 62 21.55 -12.65 6.14
C SER A 62 21.98 -13.91 6.93
N PHE A 63 22.16 -15.05 6.23
CA PHE A 63 22.63 -16.32 6.81
C PHE A 63 24.13 -16.58 6.59
N ARG A 64 24.93 -15.53 6.26
CA ARG A 64 26.36 -15.67 6.00
C ARG A 64 27.18 -14.90 7.03
N LYS A 65 28.45 -15.28 7.20
CA LYS A 65 29.43 -14.45 7.91
C LYS A 65 29.91 -13.34 6.98
N GLN A 66 30.26 -12.20 7.53
CA GLN A 66 30.79 -11.05 6.79
C GLN A 66 31.97 -11.44 5.90
N PHE A 67 32.91 -12.21 6.46
CA PHE A 67 34.11 -12.66 5.74
C PHE A 67 33.78 -13.56 4.53
N ASP A 68 32.88 -14.51 4.70
CA ASP A 68 32.48 -15.45 3.65
C ASP A 68 31.74 -14.73 2.51
N MET A 69 30.93 -13.73 2.85
CA MET A 69 30.24 -12.89 1.86
C MET A 69 31.23 -12.11 0.98
N LEU A 70 32.30 -11.57 1.58
CA LEU A 70 33.31 -10.79 0.86
C LEU A 70 34.21 -11.66 -0.01
N GLN A 71 34.54 -12.87 0.44
CA GLN A 71 35.45 -13.79 -0.31
C GLN A 71 34.77 -14.55 -1.43
N GLN A 72 33.55 -15.07 -1.19
CA GLN A 72 32.87 -15.97 -2.13
C GLN A 72 31.96 -15.25 -3.10
N GLY A 73 31.77 -13.93 -2.92
CA GLY A 73 30.83 -13.14 -3.69
C GLY A 73 29.39 -13.21 -3.14
N VAL A 74 28.59 -12.23 -3.52
CA VAL A 74 27.30 -11.92 -2.89
C VAL A 74 26.13 -12.83 -3.31
N PHE A 75 26.27 -13.61 -4.38
CA PHE A 75 25.25 -14.54 -4.86
C PHE A 75 25.54 -16.01 -4.53
N HIS A 76 26.61 -16.26 -3.78
CA HIS A 76 26.92 -17.61 -3.31
C HIS A 76 25.96 -18.02 -2.20
N LEU A 77 25.46 -19.26 -2.22
CA LEU A 77 24.60 -19.78 -1.16
C LEU A 77 25.38 -19.95 0.15
N PRO A 78 24.73 -19.77 1.31
CA PRO A 78 25.37 -19.98 2.61
C PRO A 78 25.88 -21.41 2.77
N ASP A 79 27.17 -21.55 3.09
CA ASP A 79 27.78 -22.83 3.45
C ASP A 79 28.92 -22.61 4.46
N PRO A 80 28.70 -22.92 5.76
CA PRO A 80 27.45 -23.35 6.40
C PRO A 80 26.44 -22.21 6.58
N TRP A 81 25.17 -22.55 6.81
CA TRP A 81 24.13 -21.57 7.17
C TRP A 81 24.42 -20.99 8.57
N TYR A 82 24.64 -19.68 8.65
CA TYR A 82 25.02 -18.99 9.87
C TYR A 82 23.84 -18.26 10.50
N PHE A 83 23.15 -18.92 11.44
CA PHE A 83 21.96 -18.37 12.11
C PHE A 83 22.29 -17.36 13.22
N MET A 84 23.56 -17.23 13.61
CA MET A 84 23.96 -16.38 14.74
C MET A 84 23.64 -14.90 14.49
N ASN A 85 23.61 -14.44 13.24
CA ASN A 85 23.19 -13.07 12.91
C ASN A 85 21.78 -12.77 13.44
N TYR A 86 20.85 -13.71 13.32
CA TYR A 86 19.48 -13.54 13.86
C TYR A 86 19.44 -13.59 15.39
N VAL A 87 20.23 -14.44 16.00
CA VAL A 87 20.36 -14.48 17.47
C VAL A 87 20.88 -13.14 17.97
N GLU A 88 21.91 -12.60 17.34
CA GLU A 88 22.48 -11.30 17.66
C GLU A 88 21.45 -10.17 17.50
N VAL A 89 20.73 -10.12 16.39
CA VAL A 89 19.68 -9.13 16.14
C VAL A 89 18.60 -9.18 17.23
N VAL A 90 18.15 -10.38 17.60
CA VAL A 90 17.12 -10.55 18.64
C VAL A 90 17.64 -10.16 20.02
N THR A 91 18.84 -10.58 20.39
CA THR A 91 19.45 -10.28 21.71
C THR A 91 19.82 -8.80 21.86
N HIS A 92 20.14 -8.10 20.77
CA HIS A 92 20.39 -6.65 20.77
C HIS A 92 19.10 -5.79 20.68
N GLY A 93 17.93 -6.38 21.00
CA GLY A 93 16.71 -5.62 21.28
C GLY A 93 15.82 -5.34 20.07
N PHE A 94 15.92 -6.11 18.98
CA PHE A 94 15.06 -5.98 17.81
C PHE A 94 13.56 -5.89 18.15
N PHE A 95 13.08 -6.74 19.05
CA PHE A 95 11.67 -6.71 19.45
C PHE A 95 11.25 -5.39 20.12
N GLY A 96 12.17 -4.70 20.79
CA GLY A 96 11.89 -3.37 21.33
C GLY A 96 11.58 -2.36 20.22
N PHE A 97 12.38 -2.31 19.15
CA PHE A 97 12.13 -1.46 17.97
C PHE A 97 10.82 -1.86 17.26
N PHE A 98 10.60 -3.15 17.11
CA PHE A 98 9.41 -3.72 16.50
C PHE A 98 8.13 -3.29 17.21
N PHE A 99 8.04 -3.53 18.52
CA PHE A 99 6.85 -3.21 19.30
C PHE A 99 6.59 -1.69 19.37
N ARG A 100 7.62 -0.87 19.43
CA ARG A 100 7.47 0.59 19.38
C ARG A 100 6.88 1.03 18.03
N SER A 101 7.33 0.44 16.92
CA SER A 101 6.73 0.69 15.60
C SER A 101 5.28 0.24 15.56
N VAL A 102 4.96 -0.97 16.04
CA VAL A 102 3.57 -1.46 16.10
C VAL A 102 2.67 -0.52 16.90
N VAL A 103 3.13 -0.03 18.05
CA VAL A 103 2.36 0.92 18.89
C VAL A 103 2.14 2.25 18.17
N VAL A 104 3.20 2.85 17.64
CA VAL A 104 3.09 4.16 16.95
C VAL A 104 2.19 4.05 15.72
N VAL A 105 2.44 3.06 14.87
CA VAL A 105 1.65 2.84 13.65
C VAL A 105 0.20 2.48 14.00
N GLY A 106 -0.01 1.57 14.94
CA GLY A 106 -1.35 1.14 15.35
C GLY A 106 -2.19 2.29 15.89
N VAL A 107 -1.64 3.08 16.82
CA VAL A 107 -2.34 4.26 17.38
C VAL A 107 -2.61 5.30 16.30
N SER A 108 -1.62 5.61 15.46
CA SER A 108 -1.78 6.58 14.38
C SER A 108 -2.83 6.15 13.35
N LEU A 109 -2.85 4.87 12.98
CA LEU A 109 -3.85 4.31 12.07
C LEU A 109 -5.27 4.39 12.64
N VAL A 110 -5.46 3.98 13.89
CA VAL A 110 -6.78 4.03 14.53
C VAL A 110 -7.29 5.46 14.59
N LEU A 111 -6.47 6.41 15.03
CA LEU A 111 -6.83 7.83 15.07
C LEU A 111 -7.15 8.38 13.68
N MET A 112 -6.31 8.09 12.69
CA MET A 112 -6.51 8.52 11.31
C MET A 112 -7.81 7.96 10.74
N LEU A 113 -8.10 6.66 10.92
CA LEU A 113 -9.32 6.03 10.42
C LEU A 113 -10.58 6.63 11.07
N ILE A 114 -10.55 6.85 12.38
CA ILE A 114 -11.68 7.48 13.11
C ILE A 114 -11.91 8.90 12.59
N ILE A 115 -10.86 9.73 12.58
CA ILE A 115 -10.98 11.15 12.19
C ILE A 115 -11.41 11.25 10.72
N SER A 116 -10.82 10.44 9.83
CA SER A 116 -11.18 10.45 8.40
C SER A 116 -12.62 10.00 8.16
N ALA A 117 -13.11 8.99 8.90
CA ALA A 117 -14.49 8.53 8.77
C ALA A 117 -15.50 9.61 9.22
N PHE A 118 -15.23 10.26 10.36
CA PHE A 118 -16.07 11.35 10.85
C PHE A 118 -16.03 12.58 9.94
N ALA A 119 -14.89 12.89 9.32
CA ALA A 119 -14.79 14.00 8.38
C ALA A 119 -15.42 13.68 7.01
N ALA A 120 -15.23 12.46 6.52
CA ALA A 120 -15.72 12.05 5.21
C ALA A 120 -17.25 11.94 5.15
N TYR A 121 -17.90 11.49 6.22
CA TYR A 121 -19.34 11.29 6.24
C TYR A 121 -20.13 12.60 5.97
N PRO A 122 -19.94 13.71 6.71
CA PRO A 122 -20.63 14.95 6.39
C PRO A 122 -20.28 15.50 5.01
N LEU A 123 -19.01 15.36 4.57
CA LEU A 123 -18.59 15.81 3.24
C LEU A 123 -19.21 14.99 2.10
N ALA A 124 -19.53 13.73 2.36
CA ALA A 124 -20.16 12.85 1.37
C ALA A 124 -21.68 12.97 1.33
N ARG A 125 -22.33 13.17 2.48
CA ARG A 125 -23.77 12.95 2.68
C ARG A 125 -24.58 14.20 3.07
N MET A 126 -23.90 15.23 3.62
CA MET A 126 -24.61 16.42 4.09
C MET A 126 -24.44 17.59 3.13
N ASN A 127 -25.51 18.30 2.88
CA ASN A 127 -25.51 19.54 2.11
C ASN A 127 -25.41 20.75 3.05
N PHE A 128 -24.21 21.37 3.10
CA PHE A 128 -24.01 22.61 3.85
C PHE A 128 -23.12 23.58 3.06
N LYS A 129 -23.29 24.89 3.29
CA LYS A 129 -22.68 25.93 2.46
C LYS A 129 -21.14 25.87 2.38
N LEU A 130 -20.49 25.43 3.46
CA LEU A 130 -19.04 25.35 3.54
C LEU A 130 -18.45 24.03 3.00
N ASN A 131 -19.29 23.05 2.64
CA ASN A 131 -18.82 21.73 2.17
C ASN A 131 -17.78 21.83 1.03
N PRO A 132 -18.03 22.53 -0.08
CA PRO A 132 -17.06 22.61 -1.18
C PRO A 132 -15.75 23.29 -0.76
N PHE A 133 -15.82 24.32 0.09
CA PHE A 133 -14.63 25.01 0.58
C PHE A 133 -13.79 24.11 1.50
N ILE A 134 -14.40 23.42 2.46
CA ILE A 134 -13.70 22.50 3.38
C ILE A 134 -13.08 21.34 2.58
N TYR A 135 -13.84 20.76 1.66
CA TYR A 135 -13.34 19.67 0.81
C TYR A 135 -12.17 20.12 -0.04
N ALA A 136 -12.26 21.27 -0.70
CA ALA A 136 -11.15 21.83 -1.50
C ALA A 136 -9.91 22.13 -0.65
N THR A 137 -10.09 22.64 0.58
CA THR A 137 -8.98 22.88 1.52
C THR A 137 -8.29 21.57 1.89
N ILE A 138 -9.05 20.51 2.22
CA ILE A 138 -8.49 19.20 2.53
C ILE A 138 -7.70 18.66 1.35
N VAL A 139 -8.23 18.76 0.12
CA VAL A 139 -7.52 18.33 -1.09
C VAL A 139 -6.25 19.15 -1.32
N ALA A 140 -6.30 20.47 -1.11
CA ALA A 140 -5.13 21.35 -1.23
C ALA A 140 -4.00 20.97 -0.24
N MET A 141 -4.34 20.48 0.96
CA MET A 141 -3.35 20.01 1.95
C MET A 141 -2.51 18.83 1.44
N MET A 142 -3.00 18.05 0.46
CA MET A 142 -2.21 16.96 -0.16
C MET A 142 -0.98 17.48 -0.92
N SER A 143 -0.98 18.75 -1.31
CA SER A 143 0.15 19.38 -2.01
C SER A 143 1.27 19.83 -1.07
N VAL A 144 1.09 19.75 0.26
CA VAL A 144 2.11 20.14 1.23
C VAL A 144 3.18 19.06 1.33
N PRO A 145 4.46 19.34 0.94
CA PRO A 145 5.50 18.33 1.04
C PRO A 145 5.81 18.01 2.51
N MET A 146 5.65 16.76 2.88
CA MET A 146 5.82 16.26 4.25
C MET A 146 7.19 16.67 4.85
N HIS A 147 8.26 16.49 4.09
CA HIS A 147 9.63 16.73 4.57
C HIS A 147 9.98 18.21 4.83
N VAL A 148 9.27 19.15 4.20
CA VAL A 148 9.44 20.59 4.44
C VAL A 148 9.02 20.97 5.87
N THR A 149 8.15 20.17 6.47
CA THR A 149 7.59 20.44 7.80
C THR A 149 8.45 19.85 8.96
N LEU A 150 9.55 19.16 8.65
CA LEU A 150 10.41 18.54 9.69
C LEU A 150 10.86 19.54 10.74
N ILE A 151 11.42 20.70 10.33
CA ILE A 151 11.90 21.73 11.27
C ILE A 151 10.75 22.38 12.07
N PRO A 152 9.64 22.82 11.46
CA PRO A 152 8.48 23.31 12.20
C PRO A 152 7.93 22.30 13.21
N ILE A 153 7.82 21.03 12.84
CA ILE A 153 7.29 19.99 13.73
C ILE A 153 8.28 19.67 14.85
N PHE A 154 9.59 19.64 14.57
CA PHE A 154 10.61 19.55 15.61
C PHE A 154 10.46 20.66 16.66
N LYS A 155 10.35 21.93 16.22
CA LYS A 155 10.14 23.06 17.14
C LYS A 155 8.84 22.93 17.92
N LEU A 156 7.75 22.53 17.25
CA LEU A 156 6.45 22.35 17.90
C LEU A 156 6.53 21.27 18.99
N THR A 157 7.06 20.09 18.68
CA THR A 157 7.17 18.96 19.62
C THR A 157 8.07 19.28 20.80
N THR A 158 9.14 20.08 20.59
CA THR A 158 10.01 20.57 21.65
C THR A 158 9.27 21.56 22.56
N ASN A 159 8.55 22.53 21.97
CA ASN A 159 7.83 23.56 22.73
C ASN A 159 6.71 22.98 23.60
N ILE A 160 6.01 21.95 23.13
CA ILE A 160 4.94 21.27 23.89
C ILE A 160 5.47 20.14 24.78
N GLY A 161 6.79 19.90 24.83
CA GLY A 161 7.42 18.95 25.74
C GLY A 161 7.23 17.47 25.42
N ILE A 162 6.90 17.12 24.15
CA ILE A 162 6.76 15.71 23.72
C ILE A 162 7.92 15.21 22.84
N TYR A 163 8.91 16.08 22.58
CA TYR A 163 10.11 15.71 21.84
C TYR A 163 10.82 14.50 22.48
N ASP A 164 11.49 13.70 21.67
CA ASP A 164 12.14 12.44 22.08
C ASP A 164 11.17 11.45 22.76
N SER A 165 9.95 11.35 22.24
CA SER A 165 8.96 10.38 22.68
C SER A 165 8.16 9.82 21.51
N LEU A 166 7.59 8.61 21.65
CA LEU A 166 6.74 8.01 20.63
C LEU A 166 5.51 8.87 20.30
N LYS A 167 5.04 9.68 21.26
CA LYS A 167 3.92 10.62 21.07
C LYS A 167 4.22 11.68 20.03
N ALA A 168 5.50 12.08 19.87
CA ALA A 168 5.92 13.07 18.88
C ALA A 168 5.68 12.61 17.42
N LEU A 169 5.63 11.29 17.18
CA LEU A 169 5.40 10.72 15.85
C LEU A 169 3.92 10.62 15.48
N ILE A 170 3.03 10.42 16.46
CA ILE A 170 1.61 10.17 16.21
C ILE A 170 0.95 11.35 15.51
N GLY A 171 1.21 12.58 15.98
CA GLY A 171 0.64 13.80 15.40
C GLY A 171 0.95 13.97 13.91
N PRO A 172 2.21 14.00 13.51
CA PRO A 172 2.62 14.08 12.10
C PRO A 172 2.08 12.94 11.25
N TYR A 173 2.14 11.70 11.73
CA TYR A 173 1.65 10.54 10.97
C TYR A 173 0.15 10.65 10.66
N VAL A 174 -0.65 11.03 11.66
CA VAL A 174 -2.08 11.27 11.47
C VAL A 174 -2.32 12.45 10.53
N ALA A 175 -1.66 13.59 10.78
CA ALA A 175 -1.89 14.82 10.04
C ALA A 175 -1.63 14.67 8.52
N PHE A 176 -0.54 14.01 8.14
CA PHE A 176 -0.20 13.81 6.72
C PHE A 176 -1.03 12.71 6.04
N ALA A 177 -1.53 11.73 6.79
CA ALA A 177 -2.40 10.70 6.26
C ALA A 177 -3.85 11.16 6.07
N LEU A 178 -4.32 12.13 6.86
CA LEU A 178 -5.72 12.56 6.87
C LEU A 178 -6.23 13.11 5.53
N PRO A 179 -5.55 14.02 4.81
CA PRO A 179 -6.11 14.61 3.60
C PRO A 179 -6.47 13.56 2.53
N MET A 180 -5.53 12.66 2.23
CA MET A 180 -5.76 11.58 1.27
C MET A 180 -6.83 10.60 1.75
N SER A 181 -6.84 10.30 3.06
CA SER A 181 -7.81 9.38 3.64
C SER A 181 -9.23 9.94 3.59
N VAL A 182 -9.42 11.22 3.92
CA VAL A 182 -10.72 11.89 3.82
C VAL A 182 -11.17 11.99 2.36
N PHE A 183 -10.26 12.32 1.44
CA PHE A 183 -10.56 12.38 0.01
C PHE A 183 -11.10 11.06 -0.52
N ILE A 184 -10.35 9.96 -0.30
CA ILE A 184 -10.72 8.62 -0.78
C ILE A 184 -12.01 8.15 -0.11
N LEU A 185 -12.13 8.33 1.21
CA LEU A 185 -13.29 7.85 1.95
C LEU A 185 -14.56 8.62 1.62
N THR A 186 -14.46 9.93 1.37
CA THR A 186 -15.58 10.75 0.88
C THR A 186 -16.05 10.26 -0.49
N ALA A 187 -15.11 10.00 -1.42
CA ALA A 187 -15.45 9.46 -2.72
C ALA A 187 -16.10 8.07 -2.61
N PHE A 188 -15.58 7.21 -1.74
CA PHE A 188 -16.15 5.88 -1.48
C PHE A 188 -17.56 5.97 -0.89
N MET A 189 -17.75 6.77 0.15
CA MET A 189 -19.08 6.92 0.76
C MET A 189 -20.12 7.47 -0.23
N LYS A 190 -19.72 8.32 -1.19
CA LYS A 190 -20.62 8.81 -2.26
C LYS A 190 -21.12 7.71 -3.19
N THR A 191 -20.43 6.58 -3.31
CA THR A 191 -20.88 5.46 -4.15
C THR A 191 -21.95 4.59 -3.50
N ILE A 192 -22.15 4.69 -2.19
CA ILE A 192 -23.20 3.96 -1.48
C ILE A 192 -24.55 4.57 -1.86
N PRO A 193 -25.57 3.81 -2.28
CA PRO A 193 -26.89 4.30 -2.63
C PRO A 193 -27.54 5.09 -1.47
N LYS A 194 -28.16 6.22 -1.79
CA LYS A 194 -28.85 7.07 -0.78
C LYS A 194 -30.09 6.40 -0.19
N GLU A 195 -30.72 5.56 -0.95
CA GLU A 195 -31.92 4.80 -0.60
C GLU A 195 -31.74 3.96 0.68
N ILE A 196 -30.49 3.56 0.98
CA ILE A 196 -30.13 2.83 2.22
C ILE A 196 -30.30 3.76 3.44
N GLU A 197 -29.87 5.01 3.32
CA GLU A 197 -30.03 6.01 4.41
C GLU A 197 -31.48 6.45 4.55
N GLU A 198 -32.16 6.69 3.43
CA GLU A 198 -33.57 7.07 3.40
C GLU A 198 -34.46 5.99 4.03
N SER A 199 -34.21 4.72 3.72
CA SER A 199 -34.91 3.60 4.35
C SER A 199 -34.68 3.54 5.86
N ALA A 200 -33.45 3.75 6.31
CA ALA A 200 -33.13 3.76 7.73
C ALA A 200 -33.72 4.98 8.46
N GLU A 201 -33.87 6.12 7.78
CA GLU A 201 -34.58 7.30 8.34
C GLU A 201 -36.09 7.04 8.49
N ILE A 202 -36.71 6.32 7.54
CA ILE A 202 -38.10 5.87 7.64
C ILE A 202 -38.29 4.92 8.84
N ASP A 203 -37.30 4.05 9.10
CA ASP A 203 -37.25 3.14 10.25
C ASP A 203 -36.92 3.87 11.59
N GLY A 204 -36.80 5.20 11.56
CA GLY A 204 -36.57 6.03 12.75
C GLY A 204 -35.12 6.20 13.17
N CYS A 205 -34.17 5.83 12.34
CA CYS A 205 -32.76 6.07 12.62
C CYS A 205 -32.41 7.55 12.52
N ASN A 206 -31.74 8.07 13.55
CA ASN A 206 -31.12 9.39 13.47
C ASN A 206 -29.77 9.33 12.68
N ARG A 207 -29.21 10.51 12.34
CA ARG A 207 -27.96 10.60 11.55
C ARG A 207 -26.75 9.86 12.15
N TYR A 208 -26.63 9.84 13.48
CA TYR A 208 -25.55 9.10 14.15
C TYR A 208 -25.75 7.58 14.01
N GLN A 209 -26.99 7.12 14.18
CA GLN A 209 -27.34 5.72 13.98
C GLN A 209 -27.12 5.30 12.53
N ASN A 210 -27.49 6.16 11.57
CA ASN A 210 -27.25 5.95 10.15
C ASN A 210 -25.75 5.82 9.84
N PHE A 211 -24.94 6.73 10.38
CA PHE A 211 -23.48 6.65 10.22
C PHE A 211 -22.91 5.34 10.78
N PHE A 212 -23.17 5.02 12.06
CA PHE A 212 -22.54 3.87 12.72
C PHE A 212 -23.10 2.52 12.28
N ARG A 213 -24.42 2.44 11.98
CA ARG A 213 -25.07 1.17 11.66
C ARG A 213 -25.11 0.84 10.17
N MET A 214 -25.10 1.86 9.31
CA MET A 214 -25.25 1.69 7.85
C MET A 214 -23.97 2.08 7.12
N ILE A 215 -23.57 3.35 7.15
CA ILE A 215 -22.51 3.88 6.29
C ILE A 215 -21.11 3.38 6.68
N LEU A 216 -20.78 3.38 7.95
CA LEU A 216 -19.47 2.95 8.44
C LEU A 216 -19.21 1.45 8.15
N PRO A 217 -20.15 0.52 8.42
CA PRO A 217 -19.99 -0.90 8.04
C PRO A 217 -19.90 -1.11 6.53
N LEU A 218 -20.69 -0.40 5.72
CA LEU A 218 -20.61 -0.48 4.27
C LEU A 218 -19.29 0.09 3.73
N SER A 219 -18.69 1.06 4.45
CA SER A 219 -17.38 1.63 4.09
C SER A 219 -16.18 0.77 4.51
N LYS A 220 -16.40 -0.43 5.07
CA LYS A 220 -15.33 -1.30 5.61
C LYS A 220 -14.24 -1.63 4.57
N SER A 221 -14.58 -1.82 3.29
CA SER A 221 -13.58 -2.07 2.25
C SER A 221 -12.69 -0.85 2.00
N GLY A 222 -13.27 0.35 1.92
CA GLY A 222 -12.53 1.60 1.81
C GLY A 222 -11.62 1.86 3.02
N LEU A 223 -12.15 1.66 4.24
CA LEU A 223 -11.36 1.76 5.47
C LEU A 223 -10.21 0.76 5.52
N SER A 224 -10.43 -0.48 5.09
CA SER A 224 -9.37 -1.51 5.02
C SER A 224 -8.27 -1.12 4.05
N THR A 225 -8.62 -0.59 2.87
CA THR A 225 -7.65 -0.10 1.88
C THR A 225 -6.81 1.04 2.45
N LEU A 226 -7.44 2.01 3.12
CA LEU A 226 -6.74 3.13 3.77
C LEU A 226 -5.84 2.66 4.91
N ALA A 227 -6.29 1.68 5.71
CA ALA A 227 -5.49 1.11 6.79
C ALA A 227 -4.21 0.47 6.26
N ILE A 228 -4.28 -0.29 5.17
CA ILE A 228 -3.12 -0.95 4.59
C ILE A 228 -2.19 0.09 3.94
N TYR A 229 -2.73 0.99 3.10
CA TYR A 229 -1.94 2.01 2.42
C TYR A 229 -1.16 2.90 3.39
N ASN A 230 -1.86 3.49 4.36
CA ASN A 230 -1.23 4.34 5.36
C ASN A 230 -0.37 3.55 6.36
N GLY A 231 -0.77 2.31 6.68
CA GLY A 231 0.01 1.43 7.55
C GLY A 231 1.38 1.14 6.99
N VAL A 232 1.48 0.81 5.70
CA VAL A 232 2.78 0.61 5.02
C VAL A 232 3.59 1.91 4.99
N ALA A 233 2.96 3.05 4.70
CA ALA A 233 3.64 4.34 4.67
C ALA A 233 4.20 4.73 6.06
N MET A 234 3.39 4.60 7.12
CA MET A 234 3.80 4.89 8.50
C MET A 234 4.85 3.90 9.03
N TRP A 235 4.76 2.62 8.62
CA TRP A 235 5.74 1.59 9.01
C TRP A 235 7.14 1.88 8.49
N ASN A 236 7.23 2.41 7.27
CA ASN A 236 8.49 2.71 6.60
C ASN A 236 8.95 4.16 6.84
N GLU A 237 8.20 4.94 7.64
CA GLU A 237 8.54 6.34 7.85
C GLU A 237 9.84 6.46 8.67
N PHE A 238 10.81 7.15 8.08
CA PHE A 238 12.15 7.31 8.65
C PHE A 238 12.46 8.76 9.03
N ALA A 239 12.01 9.74 8.26
CA ALA A 239 12.48 11.12 8.36
C ALA A 239 12.02 11.78 9.66
N PHE A 240 10.74 11.68 10.00
CA PHE A 240 10.23 12.17 11.29
C PHE A 240 10.77 11.34 12.46
N ALA A 241 10.82 10.01 12.31
CA ALA A 241 11.38 9.16 13.34
C ALA A 241 12.83 9.55 13.67
N ASN A 242 13.68 9.77 12.65
CA ASN A 242 15.07 10.16 12.82
C ASN A 242 15.24 11.59 13.37
N THR A 243 14.28 12.49 13.08
CA THR A 243 14.32 13.87 13.55
C THR A 243 13.80 14.03 14.99
N LEU A 244 12.79 13.24 15.36
CA LEU A 244 12.05 13.44 16.61
C LEU A 244 12.42 12.45 17.71
N ILE A 245 13.17 11.37 17.41
CA ILE A 245 13.61 10.37 18.39
C ILE A 245 15.15 10.29 18.41
N ILE A 246 15.74 10.67 19.53
CA ILE A 246 17.21 10.63 19.74
C ILE A 246 17.61 9.41 20.56
N THR A 247 16.93 9.21 21.69
CA THR A 247 17.26 8.16 22.66
C THR A 247 17.19 6.78 22.01
N PRO A 248 18.27 5.98 22.00
CA PRO A 248 18.31 4.68 21.34
C PRO A 248 17.15 3.74 21.74
N GLU A 249 16.83 3.70 23.03
CA GLU A 249 15.79 2.85 23.62
C GLU A 249 14.37 3.25 23.21
N LYS A 250 14.19 4.40 22.58
CA LYS A 250 12.90 4.89 22.08
C LYS A 250 12.74 4.78 20.56
N LYS A 251 13.80 4.43 19.85
CA LYS A 251 13.80 4.36 18.39
C LYS A 251 12.80 3.32 17.86
N THR A 252 12.21 3.64 16.73
CA THR A 252 11.33 2.74 15.95
C THR A 252 12.13 1.86 15.00
N LEU A 253 11.49 0.87 14.40
CA LEU A 253 12.15 -0.13 13.56
C LEU A 253 12.92 0.44 12.35
N PRO A 254 12.44 1.46 11.62
CA PRO A 254 13.24 2.08 10.56
C PRO A 254 14.59 2.65 11.05
N LEU A 255 14.68 3.02 12.31
CA LEU A 255 15.92 3.53 12.92
C LEU A 255 16.82 2.41 13.49
N ALA A 256 16.32 1.18 13.57
CA ALA A 256 17.06 0.05 14.14
C ALA A 256 18.38 -0.21 13.38
N LEU A 257 18.39 -0.05 12.06
CA LEU A 257 19.59 -0.24 11.22
C LEU A 257 20.80 0.56 11.71
N GLY A 258 20.57 1.76 12.26
CA GLY A 258 21.62 2.59 12.81
C GLY A 258 22.22 2.06 14.13
N GLN A 259 21.52 1.15 14.81
CA GLN A 259 21.98 0.56 16.09
C GLN A 259 22.80 -0.73 15.87
N PHE A 260 22.64 -1.38 14.73
CA PHE A 260 23.37 -2.59 14.35
C PHE A 260 24.63 -2.29 13.52
N LYS A 261 25.03 -1.02 13.44
CA LYS A 261 26.34 -0.63 12.96
C LYS A 261 27.35 -0.89 14.08
N GLY A 262 28.28 -1.82 13.87
CA GLY A 262 29.39 -1.99 14.77
C GLY A 262 30.22 -0.70 14.90
N GLU A 263 30.89 -0.50 16.02
CA GLU A 263 31.69 0.71 16.28
C GLU A 263 32.79 0.95 15.22
N HIS A 264 33.26 -0.08 14.55
CA HIS A 264 34.41 -0.02 13.64
C HIS A 264 34.16 -0.60 12.24
N SER A 265 33.02 -1.29 11.99
CA SER A 265 32.69 -1.85 10.67
C SER A 265 31.19 -2.06 10.51
N LEU A 266 30.73 -1.91 9.26
CA LEU A 266 29.37 -2.30 8.87
C LEU A 266 29.35 -3.83 8.72
N ASP A 267 28.69 -4.54 9.65
CA ASP A 267 28.40 -5.96 9.44
C ASP A 267 27.16 -6.08 8.56
N ILE A 268 27.40 -6.26 7.24
CA ILE A 268 26.34 -6.30 6.24
C ILE A 268 25.36 -7.46 6.49
N PRO A 269 25.80 -8.70 6.77
CA PRO A 269 24.91 -9.81 7.12
C PRO A 269 23.94 -9.53 8.26
N ILE A 270 24.40 -8.89 9.32
CA ILE A 270 23.53 -8.50 10.47
C ILE A 270 22.50 -7.47 10.02
N ILE A 271 22.90 -6.46 9.25
CA ILE A 271 21.98 -5.48 8.67
C ILE A 271 20.92 -6.15 7.79
N LEU A 272 21.35 -7.11 6.96
CA LEU A 272 20.42 -7.87 6.11
C LEU A 272 19.49 -8.77 6.94
N ALA A 273 19.92 -9.29 8.07
CA ALA A 273 19.06 -10.02 8.99
C ALA A 273 18.00 -9.11 9.64
N VAL A 274 18.38 -7.89 10.07
CA VAL A 274 17.43 -6.88 10.56
C VAL A 274 16.41 -6.52 9.49
N LEU A 275 16.84 -6.27 8.25
CA LEU A 275 15.96 -5.97 7.13
C LEU A 275 15.00 -7.12 6.84
N THR A 276 15.51 -8.36 6.83
CA THR A 276 14.69 -9.57 6.61
C THR A 276 13.58 -9.67 7.64
N LEU A 277 13.89 -9.53 8.93
CA LEU A 277 12.90 -9.54 10.00
C LEU A 277 11.93 -8.36 9.91
N SER A 278 12.40 -7.18 9.47
CA SER A 278 11.58 -5.97 9.36
C SER A 278 10.54 -6.04 8.24
N VAL A 279 10.80 -6.81 7.20
CA VAL A 279 9.88 -6.98 6.06
C VAL A 279 8.78 -8.02 6.35
N LEU A 280 9.04 -9.01 7.22
CA LEU A 280 8.10 -10.09 7.51
C LEU A 280 6.69 -9.61 7.93
N PRO A 281 6.52 -8.61 8.81
CA PRO A 281 5.19 -8.12 9.18
C PRO A 281 4.42 -7.55 7.99
N MET A 282 5.12 -6.83 7.10
CA MET A 282 4.49 -6.24 5.91
C MET A 282 4.06 -7.31 4.91
N ILE A 283 4.89 -8.32 4.69
CA ILE A 283 4.53 -9.48 3.86
C ILE A 283 3.33 -10.21 4.47
N SER A 284 3.33 -10.43 5.79
CA SER A 284 2.23 -11.10 6.49
C SER A 284 0.91 -10.30 6.35
N LEU A 285 0.96 -8.99 6.57
CA LEU A 285 -0.21 -8.12 6.37
C LEU A 285 -0.69 -8.15 4.91
N PHE A 286 0.22 -8.11 3.94
CA PHE A 286 -0.14 -8.19 2.53
C PHE A 286 -0.85 -9.50 2.21
N ILE A 287 -0.31 -10.65 2.64
CA ILE A 287 -0.92 -11.98 2.40
C ILE A 287 -2.32 -12.06 3.01
N ILE A 288 -2.51 -11.52 4.24
CA ILE A 288 -3.79 -11.55 4.94
C ILE A 288 -4.83 -10.64 4.26
N PHE A 289 -4.40 -9.51 3.73
CA PHE A 289 -5.32 -8.45 3.27
C PHE A 289 -5.33 -8.23 1.75
N GLN A 290 -4.57 -8.99 0.93
CA GLN A 290 -4.45 -8.82 -0.51
C GLN A 290 -5.79 -8.74 -1.25
N ASP A 291 -6.77 -9.59 -0.90
CA ASP A 291 -8.09 -9.58 -1.53
C ASP A 291 -8.87 -8.27 -1.29
N LYS A 292 -8.68 -7.67 -0.13
CA LYS A 292 -9.32 -6.39 0.22
C LYS A 292 -8.65 -5.22 -0.48
N LEU A 293 -7.33 -5.29 -0.68
CA LEU A 293 -6.57 -4.31 -1.46
C LEU A 293 -7.06 -4.27 -2.91
N VAL A 294 -7.12 -5.42 -3.58
CA VAL A 294 -7.55 -5.52 -4.98
C VAL A 294 -8.97 -5.00 -5.16
N LYS A 295 -9.91 -5.41 -4.30
CA LYS A 295 -11.31 -4.95 -4.34
C LYS A 295 -11.46 -3.46 -4.08
N GLY A 296 -10.69 -2.91 -3.13
CA GLY A 296 -10.73 -1.49 -2.79
C GLY A 296 -10.16 -0.58 -3.88
N MET A 297 -9.08 -1.02 -4.55
CA MET A 297 -8.49 -0.30 -5.68
C MET A 297 -9.40 -0.31 -6.91
N MET A 298 -10.04 -1.45 -7.20
CA MET A 298 -10.99 -1.56 -8.32
C MET A 298 -12.23 -0.68 -8.13
N ALA A 299 -12.76 -0.56 -6.91
CA ALA A 299 -13.89 0.31 -6.62
C ALA A 299 -13.57 1.81 -6.86
N GLY A 300 -12.30 2.22 -6.76
CA GLY A 300 -11.84 3.56 -7.10
C GLY A 300 -11.53 3.79 -8.59
N ALA A 301 -11.24 2.73 -9.33
CA ALA A 301 -10.82 2.80 -10.74
C ALA A 301 -12.01 2.71 -11.74
N VAL A 302 -13.17 2.23 -11.33
CA VAL A 302 -14.37 2.07 -12.19
C VAL A 302 -15.15 3.39 -12.31
N LYS A 303 -14.46 4.49 -12.60
CA LYS A 303 -15.04 5.75 -13.10
C LYS A 303 -14.26 6.19 -14.34
N GLY A 304 -14.42 5.42 -15.40
CA GLY A 304 -14.02 5.77 -16.74
C GLY A 304 -15.08 5.27 -17.68
#